data_3229587fdca02c5ecc729d94e281c22b
#
_entry.id   3229587fdca02c5ecc729d94e281c22b
#
_cell.length_a   1.000
_cell.length_b   1.000
_cell.length_c   1.000
_cell.angle_alpha   90.00
_cell.angle_beta   90.00
_cell.angle_gamma   90.00
#
_symmetry.space_group_name_H-M   'P 1'
#
loop_
_entity.id
_entity.type
_entity.pdbx_description
1 polymer ?
#
loop_
_entity_poly.entity_id
_entity_poly.type
_entity_poly.pdbx_seq_one_letter_code
_entity_poly.pdbx_strand_id
1 'polypeptide(L)'
;MDPNREALATAVSLPLDSLSDRLTGDLVAPDDDAYADARRVWNGMVNAYPVAIAYCETADDVAAAVSFARDHDLAVAIRSGGHSVSGSSVVSGGLVVDCSRLSWVRVDPESRTARVGAGAEWGLVDRATQSFGLATPGGVVSDTGVAGLTLGGGTGYLSPKHGFAADNLRAIDVVTGRGERVTATPDRNDDLLWAARGGGTVGVVTAFELDLHPLDHDVVYAESWVPADRASDVLRAYRTYQATAPDEACVSPYVAHVPPTPAFPDDRHGDLGAAHHALRDAAEEDPR
;
A
#
# COMPACT_ATOMS: atom_id res chain seq x y z
N MET A 1 20.52 -21.73 -15.34
CA MET A 1 21.14 -20.46 -15.82
C MET A 1 21.06 -19.48 -14.67
N ASP A 2 22.06 -18.66 -14.45
CA ASP A 2 22.00 -17.64 -13.38
C ASP A 2 20.98 -16.56 -13.79
N PRO A 3 19.88 -16.34 -13.02
CA PRO A 3 18.83 -15.38 -13.37
C PRO A 3 19.35 -13.95 -13.53
N ASN A 4 20.39 -13.58 -12.79
CA ASN A 4 21.00 -12.26 -12.92
C ASN A 4 21.71 -12.09 -14.26
N ARG A 5 22.40 -13.13 -14.73
CA ARG A 5 23.04 -13.12 -16.07
C ARG A 5 22.02 -13.06 -17.20
N GLU A 6 20.88 -13.69 -17.05
CA GLU A 6 19.80 -13.65 -18.02
C GLU A 6 19.17 -12.24 -18.09
N ALA A 7 18.89 -11.62 -16.93
CA ALA A 7 18.42 -10.24 -16.86
C ALA A 7 19.42 -9.27 -17.48
N LEU A 8 20.71 -9.39 -17.16
CA LEU A 8 21.77 -8.57 -17.74
C LEU A 8 21.86 -8.74 -19.26
N ALA A 9 21.82 -9.99 -19.77
CA ALA A 9 21.88 -10.25 -21.21
C ALA A 9 20.68 -9.63 -21.95
N THR A 10 19.50 -9.67 -21.36
CA THR A 10 18.31 -9.01 -21.90
C THR A 10 18.46 -7.49 -21.84
N ALA A 11 18.89 -6.94 -20.70
CA ALA A 11 19.08 -5.50 -20.52
C ALA A 11 20.02 -4.90 -21.54
N VAL A 12 21.19 -5.56 -21.81
CA VAL A 12 22.18 -5.12 -22.81
C VAL A 12 21.61 -5.07 -24.23
N SER A 13 20.59 -5.88 -24.55
CA SER A 13 19.95 -5.89 -25.88
C SER A 13 18.87 -4.79 -26.02
N LEU A 14 18.47 -4.12 -24.94
CA LEU A 14 17.44 -3.09 -24.94
C LEU A 14 18.06 -1.68 -25.01
N PRO A 15 17.41 -0.72 -25.68
CA PRO A 15 17.87 0.67 -25.73
C PRO A 15 17.50 1.40 -24.42
N LEU A 16 18.02 0.94 -23.27
CA LEU A 16 17.70 1.49 -21.95
C LEU A 16 18.04 2.96 -21.81
N ASP A 17 19.10 3.44 -22.48
CA ASP A 17 19.46 4.86 -22.53
C ASP A 17 18.28 5.70 -23.07
N SER A 18 17.58 5.21 -24.09
CA SER A 18 16.43 5.90 -24.67
C SER A 18 15.24 6.02 -23.70
N LEU A 19 15.12 5.10 -22.75
CA LEU A 19 14.16 5.21 -21.67
C LEU A 19 14.68 6.18 -20.61
N SER A 20 15.93 6.04 -20.19
CA SER A 20 16.58 6.91 -19.20
C SER A 20 16.48 8.39 -19.58
N ASP A 21 16.75 8.74 -20.84
CA ASP A 21 16.65 10.11 -21.36
C ASP A 21 15.22 10.71 -21.30
N ARG A 22 14.20 9.88 -21.15
CA ARG A 22 12.79 10.28 -21.09
C ARG A 22 12.25 10.37 -19.66
N LEU A 23 13.00 9.87 -18.68
CA LEU A 23 12.61 9.91 -17.29
C LEU A 23 13.12 11.18 -16.60
N THR A 24 12.30 11.75 -15.75
CA THR A 24 12.74 12.75 -14.76
C THR A 24 13.45 12.05 -13.59
N GLY A 25 12.99 10.86 -13.26
CA GLY A 25 13.58 10.00 -12.24
C GLY A 25 14.73 9.16 -12.79
N ASP A 26 15.16 8.16 -12.02
CA ASP A 26 16.29 7.30 -12.35
C ASP A 26 15.86 5.99 -13.00
N LEU A 27 16.74 5.43 -13.82
CA LEU A 27 16.66 4.06 -14.30
C LEU A 27 17.82 3.25 -13.69
N VAL A 28 17.50 2.11 -13.07
CA VAL A 28 18.52 1.21 -12.51
C VAL A 28 18.52 -0.10 -13.27
N ALA A 29 19.65 -0.47 -13.84
CA ALA A 29 19.90 -1.68 -14.65
C ALA A 29 20.75 -2.71 -13.88
N PRO A 30 20.84 -3.97 -14.35
CA PRO A 30 21.57 -5.03 -13.65
C PRO A 30 23.07 -4.84 -13.45
N ASP A 31 23.70 -3.93 -14.17
CA ASP A 31 25.12 -3.55 -14.07
C ASP A 31 25.36 -2.36 -13.13
N ASP A 32 24.30 -1.72 -12.62
CA ASP A 32 24.41 -0.64 -11.64
C ASP A 32 24.70 -1.17 -10.25
N ASP A 33 25.54 -0.48 -9.49
CA ASP A 33 25.85 -0.81 -8.08
C ASP A 33 24.59 -0.84 -7.18
N ALA A 34 23.61 0.00 -7.51
CA ALA A 34 22.36 0.10 -6.77
C ALA A 34 21.38 -1.06 -7.05
N TYR A 35 21.60 -1.86 -8.09
CA TYR A 35 20.62 -2.85 -8.56
C TYR A 35 20.23 -3.89 -7.52
N ALA A 36 21.21 -4.39 -6.77
CA ALA A 36 20.97 -5.43 -5.77
C ALA A 36 19.98 -5.00 -4.69
N ASP A 37 20.02 -3.73 -4.28
CA ASP A 37 19.10 -3.14 -3.32
C ASP A 37 17.80 -2.69 -3.99
N ALA A 38 17.88 -2.08 -5.18
CA ALA A 38 16.74 -1.57 -5.92
C ALA A 38 15.69 -2.65 -6.27
N ARG A 39 16.12 -3.90 -6.54
CA ARG A 39 15.20 -5.01 -6.86
C ARG A 39 14.55 -5.67 -5.64
N ARG A 40 14.95 -5.32 -4.41
CA ARG A 40 14.37 -5.89 -3.19
C ARG A 40 12.95 -5.40 -2.98
N VAL A 41 12.15 -6.28 -2.39
CA VAL A 41 10.78 -6.00 -1.95
C VAL A 41 10.64 -6.42 -0.49
N TRP A 42 9.59 -5.99 0.18
CA TRP A 42 9.35 -6.29 1.60
C TRP A 42 9.40 -7.80 1.91
N ASN A 43 8.82 -8.64 1.05
CA ASN A 43 8.90 -10.09 1.23
C ASN A 43 10.28 -10.61 0.82
N GLY A 44 11.16 -10.83 1.78
CA GLY A 44 12.51 -11.35 1.57
C GLY A 44 12.60 -12.75 0.95
N MET A 45 11.49 -13.48 0.81
CA MET A 45 11.44 -14.76 0.07
C MET A 45 11.39 -14.54 -1.45
N VAL A 46 11.04 -13.33 -1.91
CA VAL A 46 10.96 -12.99 -3.33
C VAL A 46 12.35 -12.61 -3.83
N ASN A 47 12.83 -13.33 -4.85
CA ASN A 47 14.14 -13.11 -5.46
C ASN A 47 13.99 -13.02 -6.99
N ALA A 48 13.54 -11.87 -7.48
CA ALA A 48 13.34 -11.62 -8.90
C ALA A 48 14.44 -10.69 -9.47
N TYR A 49 14.66 -10.79 -10.78
CA TYR A 49 15.72 -10.09 -11.52
C TYR A 49 15.09 -9.34 -12.70
N PRO A 50 14.61 -8.10 -12.49
CA PRO A 50 14.10 -7.27 -13.58
C PRO A 50 15.22 -6.85 -14.55
N VAL A 51 14.85 -6.54 -15.81
CA VAL A 51 15.80 -5.98 -16.78
C VAL A 51 16.16 -4.53 -16.47
N ALA A 52 15.24 -3.81 -15.81
CA ALA A 52 15.48 -2.50 -15.23
C ALA A 52 14.38 -2.13 -14.21
N ILE A 53 14.68 -1.15 -13.38
CA ILE A 53 13.74 -0.50 -12.46
C ILE A 53 13.69 0.98 -12.82
N ALA A 54 12.53 1.45 -13.28
CA ALA A 54 12.28 2.86 -13.60
C ALA A 54 11.65 3.55 -12.40
N TYR A 55 12.39 4.37 -11.69
CA TYR A 55 11.88 5.22 -10.61
C TYR A 55 11.17 6.44 -11.21
N CYS A 56 9.86 6.47 -11.12
CA CYS A 56 9.01 7.49 -11.71
C CYS A 56 8.73 8.62 -10.73
N GLU A 57 9.01 9.87 -11.11
CA GLU A 57 8.71 11.07 -10.33
C GLU A 57 7.46 11.79 -10.85
N THR A 58 7.06 11.49 -12.07
CA THR A 58 5.91 12.09 -12.75
C THR A 58 5.03 11.03 -13.44
N ALA A 59 3.80 11.40 -13.77
CA ALA A 59 2.93 10.57 -14.60
C ALA A 59 3.46 10.39 -16.04
N ASP A 60 4.29 11.32 -16.50
CA ASP A 60 4.94 11.23 -17.82
C ASP A 60 6.05 10.18 -17.80
N ASP A 61 6.79 10.04 -16.69
CA ASP A 61 7.76 8.96 -16.51
C ASP A 61 7.07 7.60 -16.54
N VAL A 62 5.93 7.47 -15.84
CA VAL A 62 5.12 6.25 -15.86
C VAL A 62 4.66 5.92 -17.30
N ALA A 63 4.18 6.92 -18.05
CA ALA A 63 3.75 6.73 -19.42
C ALA A 63 4.92 6.34 -20.34
N ALA A 64 6.10 6.91 -20.12
CA ALA A 64 7.33 6.55 -20.84
C ALA A 64 7.75 5.10 -20.56
N ALA A 65 7.75 4.69 -19.28
CA ALA A 65 8.12 3.33 -18.86
C ALA A 65 7.13 2.27 -19.39
N VAL A 66 5.82 2.52 -19.28
CA VAL A 66 4.77 1.62 -19.79
C VAL A 66 4.86 1.50 -21.33
N SER A 67 5.06 2.62 -22.03
CA SER A 67 5.21 2.60 -23.49
C SER A 67 6.46 1.83 -23.91
N PHE A 68 7.58 2.04 -23.23
CA PHE A 68 8.81 1.31 -23.47
C PHE A 68 8.62 -0.20 -23.27
N ALA A 69 8.01 -0.60 -22.16
CA ALA A 69 7.74 -2.01 -21.89
C ALA A 69 6.86 -2.66 -22.96
N ARG A 70 5.80 -1.99 -23.39
CA ARG A 70 4.94 -2.44 -24.49
C ARG A 70 5.72 -2.58 -25.81
N ASP A 71 6.49 -1.56 -26.17
CA ASP A 71 7.19 -1.51 -27.46
C ASP A 71 8.32 -2.55 -27.55
N HIS A 72 8.77 -3.08 -26.39
CA HIS A 72 9.79 -4.14 -26.30
C HIS A 72 9.26 -5.47 -25.77
N ASP A 73 7.91 -5.64 -25.70
CA ASP A 73 7.24 -6.87 -25.24
C ASP A 73 7.70 -7.34 -23.84
N LEU A 74 7.93 -6.39 -22.94
CA LEU A 74 8.34 -6.67 -21.56
C LEU A 74 7.14 -6.81 -20.64
N ALA A 75 7.19 -7.80 -19.75
CA ALA A 75 6.29 -7.86 -18.61
C ALA A 75 6.53 -6.65 -17.68
N VAL A 76 5.45 -6.11 -17.10
CA VAL A 76 5.53 -4.96 -16.17
C VAL A 76 5.14 -5.40 -14.78
N ALA A 77 5.97 -5.09 -13.79
CA ALA A 77 5.59 -5.05 -12.38
C ALA A 77 5.44 -3.59 -11.93
N ILE A 78 4.38 -3.31 -11.17
CA ILE A 78 4.13 -1.98 -10.61
C ILE A 78 4.51 -2.02 -9.13
N ARG A 79 5.32 -1.07 -8.68
CA ARG A 79 5.75 -0.95 -7.29
C ARG A 79 5.42 0.44 -6.74
N SER A 80 4.80 0.46 -5.55
CA SER A 80 4.65 1.60 -4.65
C SER A 80 5.47 1.30 -3.39
N GLY A 81 4.86 1.00 -2.23
CA GLY A 81 5.58 0.60 -1.02
C GLY A 81 6.24 -0.79 -1.04
N GLY A 82 6.04 -1.60 -2.09
CA GLY A 82 6.70 -2.90 -2.24
C GLY A 82 6.24 -4.01 -1.28
N HIS A 83 5.12 -3.85 -0.57
CA HIS A 83 4.59 -4.76 0.46
C HIS A 83 3.81 -5.98 -0.07
N SER A 84 3.82 -6.25 -1.38
CA SER A 84 3.12 -7.41 -1.94
C SER A 84 3.66 -8.71 -1.35
N VAL A 85 2.82 -9.44 -0.62
CA VAL A 85 3.16 -10.76 -0.06
C VAL A 85 3.44 -11.78 -1.17
N SER A 86 2.71 -11.70 -2.29
CA SER A 86 2.90 -12.56 -3.47
C SER A 86 4.13 -12.20 -4.31
N GLY A 87 4.78 -11.05 -4.05
CA GLY A 87 5.92 -10.58 -4.82
C GLY A 87 5.58 -9.93 -6.15
N SER A 88 4.32 -9.58 -6.40
CA SER A 88 3.87 -8.99 -7.68
C SER A 88 4.45 -7.59 -7.97
N SER A 89 5.12 -6.97 -7.00
CA SER A 89 5.79 -5.67 -7.15
C SER A 89 7.18 -5.74 -7.81
N VAL A 90 7.61 -6.93 -8.21
CA VAL A 90 8.86 -7.16 -8.97
C VAL A 90 8.67 -8.34 -9.92
N VAL A 91 9.38 -8.35 -11.05
CA VAL A 91 9.27 -9.39 -12.09
C VAL A 91 10.65 -9.71 -12.66
N SER A 92 10.95 -10.99 -12.89
CA SER A 92 12.17 -11.38 -13.59
C SER A 92 12.00 -11.21 -15.10
N GLY A 93 13.03 -10.67 -15.76
CA GLY A 93 13.06 -10.47 -17.22
C GLY A 93 12.10 -9.38 -17.74
N GLY A 94 11.46 -8.62 -16.85
CA GLY A 94 10.56 -7.52 -17.19
C GLY A 94 11.01 -6.19 -16.60
N LEU A 95 10.20 -5.15 -16.78
CA LEU A 95 10.43 -3.80 -16.27
C LEU A 95 9.65 -3.58 -14.97
N VAL A 96 10.31 -3.04 -13.95
CA VAL A 96 9.62 -2.51 -12.75
C VAL A 96 9.33 -1.03 -12.98
N VAL A 97 8.05 -0.65 -12.94
CA VAL A 97 7.60 0.74 -12.87
C VAL A 97 7.43 1.10 -11.40
N ASP A 98 8.41 1.79 -10.85
CA ASP A 98 8.45 2.17 -9.45
C ASP A 98 7.87 3.56 -9.25
N CYS A 99 6.74 3.62 -8.55
CA CYS A 99 6.02 4.85 -8.25
C CYS A 99 6.38 5.44 -6.87
N SER A 100 7.34 4.85 -6.13
CA SER A 100 7.67 5.27 -4.75
C SER A 100 8.01 6.76 -4.63
N ARG A 101 8.52 7.38 -5.69
CA ARG A 101 8.84 8.82 -5.73
C ARG A 101 7.63 9.72 -6.01
N LEU A 102 6.48 9.18 -6.41
CA LEU A 102 5.23 9.90 -6.48
C LEU A 102 4.61 10.09 -5.06
N SER A 103 5.42 10.49 -4.09
CA SER A 103 5.10 10.52 -2.66
C SER A 103 4.74 11.93 -2.21
N TRP A 104 3.45 12.26 -2.27
CA TRP A 104 2.91 13.55 -1.83
C TRP A 104 1.44 13.39 -1.39
N VAL A 105 0.98 14.30 -0.51
CA VAL A 105 -0.41 14.38 -0.04
C VAL A 105 -0.86 15.84 -0.07
N ARG A 106 -2.07 16.09 -0.54
CA ARG A 106 -2.73 17.40 -0.54
C ARG A 106 -4.14 17.24 0.03
N VAL A 107 -4.36 17.82 1.20
CA VAL A 107 -5.65 17.78 1.90
C VAL A 107 -6.45 19.03 1.54
N ASP A 108 -7.70 18.81 1.21
CA ASP A 108 -8.73 19.86 1.14
C ASP A 108 -9.72 19.64 2.31
N PRO A 109 -9.60 20.39 3.40
CA PRO A 109 -10.46 20.20 4.57
C PRO A 109 -11.89 20.70 4.34
N GLU A 110 -12.14 21.59 3.39
CA GLU A 110 -13.49 22.10 3.09
C GLU A 110 -14.32 21.02 2.39
N SER A 111 -13.76 20.36 1.38
CA SER A 111 -14.40 19.24 0.69
C SER A 111 -14.23 17.91 1.42
N ARG A 112 -13.40 17.86 2.47
CA ARG A 112 -13.00 16.66 3.17
C ARG A 112 -12.47 15.59 2.22
N THR A 113 -11.50 15.96 1.42
CA THR A 113 -10.82 15.05 0.50
C THR A 113 -9.31 15.17 0.63
N ALA A 114 -8.61 14.11 0.22
CA ALA A 114 -7.17 14.12 0.05
C ALA A 114 -6.80 13.61 -1.34
N ARG A 115 -5.96 14.37 -2.05
CA ARG A 115 -5.25 13.85 -3.21
C ARG A 115 -3.90 13.30 -2.78
N VAL A 116 -3.62 12.06 -3.17
CA VAL A 116 -2.49 11.27 -2.70
C VAL A 116 -1.76 10.69 -3.89
N GLY A 117 -0.45 10.91 -3.97
CA GLY A 117 0.41 10.29 -4.98
C GLY A 117 0.56 8.79 -4.75
N ALA A 118 0.68 8.00 -5.81
CA ALA A 118 0.70 6.54 -5.74
C ALA A 118 1.89 5.96 -4.96
N GLY A 119 2.97 6.73 -4.79
CA GLY A 119 4.14 6.36 -4.00
C GLY A 119 4.03 6.73 -2.51
N ALA A 120 2.95 7.38 -2.08
CA ALA A 120 2.78 7.72 -0.69
C ALA A 120 2.57 6.47 0.17
N GLU A 121 3.07 6.54 1.39
CA GLU A 121 2.81 5.57 2.46
C GLU A 121 1.71 6.09 3.39
N TRP A 122 1.01 5.19 4.08
CA TRP A 122 -0.10 5.58 4.97
C TRP A 122 0.33 6.53 6.07
N GLY A 123 1.52 6.37 6.63
CA GLY A 123 2.03 7.31 7.64
C GLY A 123 2.19 8.75 7.14
N LEU A 124 2.37 8.98 5.83
CA LEU A 124 2.36 10.33 5.25
C LEU A 124 0.92 10.88 5.15
N VAL A 125 -0.03 10.02 4.76
CA VAL A 125 -1.46 10.38 4.68
C VAL A 125 -1.97 10.74 6.07
N ASP A 126 -1.74 9.88 7.07
CA ASP A 126 -2.18 10.09 8.45
C ASP A 126 -1.65 11.41 9.02
N ARG A 127 -0.35 11.68 8.87
CA ARG A 127 0.22 12.96 9.33
C ARG A 127 -0.38 14.17 8.65
N ALA A 128 -0.68 14.06 7.36
CA ALA A 128 -1.24 15.18 6.60
C ALA A 128 -2.69 15.44 6.99
N THR A 129 -3.51 14.40 7.11
CA THR A 129 -4.95 14.52 7.39
C THR A 129 -5.22 14.87 8.86
N GLN A 130 -4.45 14.30 9.79
CA GLN A 130 -4.57 14.56 11.23
C GLN A 130 -4.39 16.05 11.57
N SER A 131 -3.59 16.79 10.79
CA SER A 131 -3.42 18.24 10.98
C SER A 131 -4.73 19.04 10.83
N PHE A 132 -5.75 18.41 10.26
CA PHE A 132 -7.08 19.00 10.05
C PHE A 132 -8.18 18.27 10.87
N GLY A 133 -7.81 17.36 11.78
CA GLY A 133 -8.78 16.53 12.51
C GLY A 133 -9.55 15.57 11.58
N LEU A 134 -8.90 15.11 10.51
CA LEU A 134 -9.49 14.24 9.50
C LEU A 134 -8.69 12.95 9.36
N ALA A 135 -9.35 11.87 8.93
CA ALA A 135 -8.74 10.58 8.61
C ALA A 135 -9.50 9.86 7.50
N THR A 136 -8.89 8.84 6.93
CA THR A 136 -9.53 7.90 5.99
C THR A 136 -9.13 6.47 6.33
N PRO A 137 -9.97 5.44 6.07
CA PRO A 137 -9.56 4.06 6.24
C PRO A 137 -8.29 3.75 5.43
N GLY A 138 -7.31 3.14 6.08
CA GLY A 138 -6.00 2.87 5.51
C GLY A 138 -5.30 1.69 6.17
N GLY A 139 -4.07 1.42 5.78
CA GLY A 139 -3.26 0.35 6.35
C GLY A 139 -2.89 0.60 7.81
N VAL A 140 -2.76 -0.48 8.58
CA VAL A 140 -2.39 -0.42 10.02
C VAL A 140 -0.90 -0.21 10.24
N VAL A 141 -0.08 -0.29 9.20
CA VAL A 141 1.38 -0.12 9.25
C VAL A 141 1.78 1.08 8.41
N SER A 142 2.49 2.02 9.02
CA SER A 142 2.76 3.36 8.46
C SER A 142 3.58 3.37 7.17
N ASP A 143 4.45 2.37 6.95
CA ASP A 143 5.27 2.22 5.75
C ASP A 143 4.59 1.45 4.61
N THR A 144 3.34 1.01 4.82
CA THR A 144 2.57 0.37 3.75
C THR A 144 2.15 1.40 2.69
N GLY A 145 2.41 1.09 1.43
CA GLY A 145 2.05 1.95 0.30
C GLY A 145 0.54 2.06 0.10
N VAL A 146 0.08 3.29 -0.11
CA VAL A 146 -1.34 3.60 -0.33
C VAL A 146 -1.90 2.86 -1.55
N ALA A 147 -1.16 2.83 -2.67
CA ALA A 147 -1.66 2.31 -3.93
C ALA A 147 -2.01 0.82 -3.86
N GLY A 148 -1.06 -0.01 -3.43
CA GLY A 148 -1.27 -1.46 -3.40
C GLY A 148 -2.39 -1.86 -2.44
N LEU A 149 -2.48 -1.20 -1.29
CA LEU A 149 -3.52 -1.45 -0.31
C LEU A 149 -4.90 -1.05 -0.85
N THR A 150 -5.07 0.19 -1.33
CA THR A 150 -6.36 0.71 -1.81
C THR A 150 -6.89 -0.07 -3.01
N LEU A 151 -6.03 -0.38 -4.00
CA LEU A 151 -6.42 -1.15 -5.18
C LEU A 151 -6.79 -2.61 -4.86
N GLY A 152 -6.31 -3.15 -3.72
CA GLY A 152 -6.68 -4.46 -3.20
C GLY A 152 -7.89 -4.45 -2.26
N GLY A 153 -8.56 -3.32 -2.10
CA GLY A 153 -9.65 -3.10 -1.15
C GLY A 153 -9.20 -2.29 0.07
N GLY A 154 -8.24 -2.79 0.82
CA GLY A 154 -7.61 -2.10 1.94
C GLY A 154 -8.44 -2.03 3.22
N THR A 155 -8.05 -2.81 4.22
CA THR A 155 -8.66 -2.81 5.56
C THR A 155 -7.74 -2.17 6.59
N GLY A 156 -8.32 -1.55 7.60
CA GLY A 156 -7.61 -0.97 8.71
C GLY A 156 -8.51 -0.65 9.89
N TYR A 157 -8.01 0.10 10.85
CA TYR A 157 -8.69 0.36 12.12
C TYR A 157 -10.03 1.11 11.98
N LEU A 158 -10.16 1.95 10.96
CA LEU A 158 -11.38 2.71 10.71
C LEU A 158 -12.40 1.98 9.82
N SER A 159 -12.04 0.78 9.32
CA SER A 159 -12.89 0.05 8.37
C SER A 159 -14.25 -0.39 8.92
N PRO A 160 -14.44 -0.73 10.19
CA PRO A 160 -15.77 -1.06 10.70
C PRO A 160 -16.75 0.10 10.57
N LYS A 161 -16.28 1.35 10.72
CA LYS A 161 -17.11 2.55 10.67
C LYS A 161 -17.25 3.15 9.28
N HIS A 162 -16.18 3.11 8.48
CA HIS A 162 -16.08 3.86 7.22
C HIS A 162 -15.83 2.99 5.99
N GLY A 163 -15.90 1.65 6.11
CA GLY A 163 -15.64 0.73 5.01
C GLY A 163 -14.15 0.56 4.72
N PHE A 164 -13.84 -0.03 3.57
CA PHE A 164 -12.47 -0.22 3.12
C PHE A 164 -11.88 1.07 2.55
N ALA A 165 -10.56 1.13 2.39
CA ALA A 165 -9.90 2.24 1.69
C ALA A 165 -10.48 2.43 0.27
N ALA A 166 -10.81 1.35 -0.42
CA ALA A 166 -11.45 1.36 -1.74
C ALA A 166 -12.86 1.96 -1.74
N ASP A 167 -13.62 1.83 -0.65
CA ASP A 167 -14.95 2.44 -0.53
C ASP A 167 -14.87 3.97 -0.44
N ASN A 168 -13.74 4.47 0.05
CA ASN A 168 -13.45 5.90 0.19
C ASN A 168 -12.72 6.49 -1.04
N LEU A 169 -12.55 5.72 -2.10
CA LEU A 169 -11.89 6.14 -3.33
C LEU A 169 -12.87 6.94 -4.22
N ARG A 170 -12.62 8.23 -4.41
CA ARG A 170 -13.43 9.15 -5.25
C ARG A 170 -12.99 9.17 -6.70
N ALA A 171 -11.66 9.21 -6.89
CA ALA A 171 -11.09 9.33 -8.23
C ALA A 171 -9.69 8.73 -8.28
N ILE A 172 -9.25 8.37 -9.48
CA ILE A 172 -7.87 8.00 -9.77
C ILE A 172 -7.37 8.70 -11.02
N ASP A 173 -6.08 9.02 -11.03
CA ASP A 173 -5.33 9.28 -12.25
C ASP A 173 -4.52 8.04 -12.58
N VAL A 174 -4.64 7.52 -13.80
CA VAL A 174 -4.05 6.25 -14.21
C VAL A 174 -3.40 6.36 -15.59
N VAL A 175 -2.26 5.71 -15.74
CA VAL A 175 -1.64 5.45 -17.05
C VAL A 175 -2.06 4.06 -17.50
N THR A 176 -2.78 3.98 -18.62
CA THR A 176 -3.25 2.72 -19.21
C THR A 176 -2.09 1.92 -19.81
N GLY A 177 -2.31 0.63 -20.13
CA GLY A 177 -1.32 -0.18 -20.86
C GLY A 177 -0.93 0.37 -22.25
N ARG A 178 -1.69 1.37 -22.77
CA ARG A 178 -1.33 2.10 -23.99
C ARG A 178 -0.42 3.30 -23.76
N GLY A 179 -0.12 3.61 -22.49
CA GLY A 179 0.64 4.80 -22.10
C GLY A 179 -0.22 6.08 -22.06
N GLU A 180 -1.54 5.96 -22.18
CA GLU A 180 -2.48 7.09 -22.14
C GLU A 180 -2.79 7.47 -20.69
N ARG A 181 -2.79 8.77 -20.38
CA ARG A 181 -3.19 9.27 -19.07
C ARG A 181 -4.70 9.50 -19.03
N VAL A 182 -5.36 8.89 -18.08
CA VAL A 182 -6.82 8.92 -17.92
C VAL A 182 -7.16 9.25 -16.48
N THR A 183 -8.16 10.11 -16.27
CA THR A 183 -8.79 10.30 -14.96
C THR A 183 -10.10 9.54 -14.92
N ALA A 184 -10.33 8.75 -13.87
CA ALA A 184 -11.56 8.04 -13.61
C ALA A 184 -12.26 8.62 -12.38
N THR A 185 -13.54 8.96 -12.54
CA THR A 185 -14.44 9.50 -11.52
C THR A 185 -15.80 8.83 -11.67
N PRO A 186 -16.76 9.02 -10.74
CA PRO A 186 -18.12 8.49 -10.90
C PRO A 186 -18.84 8.95 -12.19
N ASP A 187 -18.46 10.11 -12.75
CA ASP A 187 -19.08 10.71 -13.92
C ASP A 187 -18.27 10.48 -15.21
N ARG A 188 -17.07 9.94 -15.09
CA ARG A 188 -16.15 9.76 -16.24
C ARG A 188 -15.27 8.53 -16.02
N ASN A 189 -15.31 7.59 -16.98
CA ASN A 189 -14.57 6.33 -16.90
C ASN A 189 -14.90 5.57 -15.60
N ASP A 190 -16.17 5.53 -15.23
CA ASP A 190 -16.70 4.96 -14.00
C ASP A 190 -16.42 3.46 -13.88
N ASP A 191 -16.38 2.75 -14.98
CA ASP A 191 -15.98 1.34 -15.09
C ASP A 191 -14.52 1.13 -14.63
N LEU A 192 -13.64 2.07 -14.98
CA LEU A 192 -12.24 2.03 -14.55
C LEU A 192 -12.10 2.32 -13.05
N LEU A 193 -12.87 3.30 -12.52
CA LEU A 193 -12.93 3.57 -11.09
C LEU A 193 -13.50 2.39 -10.31
N TRP A 194 -14.57 1.77 -10.84
CA TRP A 194 -15.16 0.57 -10.24
C TRP A 194 -14.14 -0.58 -10.16
N ALA A 195 -13.42 -0.83 -11.25
CA ALA A 195 -12.39 -1.88 -11.28
C ALA A 195 -11.23 -1.60 -10.31
N ALA A 196 -10.87 -0.32 -10.08
CA ALA A 196 -9.84 0.09 -9.13
C ALA A 196 -10.23 -0.13 -7.66
N ARG A 197 -11.53 -0.29 -7.36
CA ARG A 197 -12.05 -0.53 -6.01
C ARG A 197 -11.99 -2.01 -5.63
N GLY A 198 -10.78 -2.53 -5.40
CA GLY A 198 -10.54 -3.91 -4.99
C GLY A 198 -10.33 -4.90 -6.13
N GLY A 199 -10.51 -4.49 -7.40
CA GLY A 199 -10.28 -5.34 -8.58
C GLY A 199 -8.80 -5.47 -8.98
N GLY A 200 -7.91 -4.73 -8.32
CA GLY A 200 -6.48 -4.79 -8.55
C GLY A 200 -6.00 -3.86 -9.68
N THR A 201 -5.17 -4.39 -10.59
CA THR A 201 -4.45 -3.57 -11.56
C THR A 201 -5.32 -3.20 -12.77
N VAL A 202 -5.59 -1.92 -12.92
CA VAL A 202 -6.33 -1.33 -14.07
C VAL A 202 -5.42 -0.49 -15.00
N GLY A 203 -4.13 -0.58 -14.78
CA GLY A 203 -3.05 0.25 -15.33
C GLY A 203 -2.15 0.70 -14.19
N VAL A 204 -1.28 1.67 -14.41
CA VAL A 204 -0.45 2.25 -13.35
C VAL A 204 -1.14 3.48 -12.80
N VAL A 205 -1.75 3.37 -11.62
CA VAL A 205 -2.35 4.53 -10.95
C VAL A 205 -1.23 5.43 -10.45
N THR A 206 -1.35 6.72 -10.72
CA THR A 206 -0.36 7.76 -10.35
C THR A 206 -0.82 8.67 -9.23
N ALA A 207 -2.15 8.79 -9.04
CA ALA A 207 -2.74 9.52 -7.93
C ALA A 207 -4.13 8.97 -7.58
N PHE A 208 -4.50 9.15 -6.31
CA PHE A 208 -5.80 8.82 -5.73
C PHE A 208 -6.46 10.09 -5.19
N GLU A 209 -7.77 10.16 -5.21
CA GLU A 209 -8.56 11.10 -4.42
C GLU A 209 -9.41 10.29 -3.44
N LEU A 210 -9.25 10.55 -2.15
CA LEU A 210 -9.87 9.81 -1.06
C LEU A 210 -10.82 10.72 -0.29
N ASP A 211 -11.98 10.18 0.13
CA ASP A 211 -12.87 10.80 1.10
C ASP A 211 -12.22 10.77 2.49
N LEU A 212 -12.39 11.87 3.24
CA LEU A 212 -11.93 12.00 4.61
C LEU A 212 -13.11 12.14 5.58
N HIS A 213 -12.92 11.59 6.77
CA HIS A 213 -13.90 11.59 7.85
C HIS A 213 -13.35 12.36 9.05
N PRO A 214 -14.20 13.05 9.84
CA PRO A 214 -13.77 13.66 11.09
C PRO A 214 -13.19 12.63 12.05
N LEU A 215 -12.02 12.93 12.60
CA LEU A 215 -11.35 12.20 13.67
C LEU A 215 -10.56 13.23 14.49
N ASP A 216 -11.29 14.01 15.30
CA ASP A 216 -10.79 15.16 16.05
C ASP A 216 -10.69 14.89 17.57
N HIS A 217 -10.76 13.62 17.94
CA HIS A 217 -10.70 13.14 19.32
C HIS A 217 -9.67 12.01 19.47
N ASP A 218 -9.40 11.66 20.72
CA ASP A 218 -8.42 10.62 21.04
C ASP A 218 -8.88 9.22 20.59
N VAL A 219 -7.93 8.47 20.08
CA VAL A 219 -8.10 7.07 19.72
C VAL A 219 -7.44 6.20 20.78
N VAL A 220 -8.17 5.27 21.37
CA VAL A 220 -7.65 4.36 22.38
C VAL A 220 -7.19 3.06 21.73
N TYR A 221 -5.92 2.73 21.91
CA TYR A 221 -5.34 1.42 21.53
C TYR A 221 -5.14 0.57 22.77
N ALA A 222 -5.66 -0.67 22.75
CA ALA A 222 -5.46 -1.65 23.79
C ALA A 222 -4.99 -2.98 23.19
N GLU A 223 -4.02 -3.60 23.82
CA GLU A 223 -3.52 -4.92 23.44
C GLU A 223 -3.51 -5.83 24.66
N SER A 224 -3.96 -7.07 24.49
CA SER A 224 -3.99 -8.06 25.56
C SER A 224 -3.43 -9.39 25.07
N TRP A 225 -2.57 -10.00 25.87
CA TRP A 225 -1.92 -11.27 25.57
C TRP A 225 -2.28 -12.32 26.61
N VAL A 226 -2.55 -13.53 26.14
CA VAL A 226 -2.76 -14.71 26.99
C VAL A 226 -1.92 -15.87 26.46
N PRO A 227 -1.61 -16.87 27.31
CA PRO A 227 -0.92 -18.09 26.89
C PRO A 227 -1.65 -18.79 25.72
N ALA A 228 -0.88 -19.42 24.82
CA ALA A 228 -1.44 -20.03 23.60
C ALA A 228 -2.50 -21.10 23.82
N ASP A 229 -2.48 -21.79 24.95
CA ASP A 229 -3.48 -22.77 25.34
C ASP A 229 -4.88 -22.14 25.57
N ARG A 230 -4.92 -20.80 25.78
CA ARG A 230 -6.17 -20.02 25.89
C ARG A 230 -6.64 -19.44 24.55
N ALA A 231 -5.99 -19.72 23.43
CA ALA A 231 -6.33 -19.16 22.12
C ALA A 231 -7.81 -19.41 21.73
N SER A 232 -8.33 -20.61 22.03
CA SER A 232 -9.73 -20.93 21.78
C SER A 232 -10.71 -20.04 22.56
N ASP A 233 -10.36 -19.63 23.79
CA ASP A 233 -11.20 -18.77 24.60
C ASP A 233 -11.22 -17.35 24.04
N VAL A 234 -10.02 -16.85 23.62
CA VAL A 234 -9.88 -15.52 22.96
C VAL A 234 -10.72 -15.47 21.68
N LEU A 235 -10.63 -16.47 20.82
CA LEU A 235 -11.38 -16.51 19.56
C LEU A 235 -12.91 -16.61 19.79
N ARG A 236 -13.35 -17.34 20.83
CA ARG A 236 -14.78 -17.36 21.19
C ARG A 236 -15.25 -16.04 21.73
N ALA A 237 -14.46 -15.39 22.59
CA ALA A 237 -14.77 -14.07 23.12
C ALA A 237 -14.85 -13.03 21.99
N TYR A 238 -13.86 -13.02 21.11
CA TYR A 238 -13.85 -12.18 19.90
C TYR A 238 -15.13 -12.36 19.06
N ARG A 239 -15.48 -13.60 18.70
CA ARG A 239 -16.69 -13.88 17.92
C ARG A 239 -17.96 -13.37 18.61
N THR A 240 -18.04 -13.50 19.94
CA THR A 240 -19.21 -13.03 20.70
C THR A 240 -19.26 -11.51 20.74
N TYR A 241 -18.11 -10.86 20.92
CA TYR A 241 -18.00 -9.41 20.94
C TYR A 241 -18.36 -8.80 19.57
N GLN A 242 -17.81 -9.35 18.48
CA GLN A 242 -18.07 -8.85 17.11
C GLN A 242 -19.54 -8.85 16.73
N ALA A 243 -20.38 -9.71 17.33
CA ALA A 243 -21.82 -9.72 17.05
C ALA A 243 -22.55 -8.45 17.57
N THR A 244 -21.93 -7.68 18.48
CA THR A 244 -22.50 -6.51 19.13
C THR A 244 -21.51 -5.35 19.24
N ALA A 245 -20.34 -5.46 18.61
CA ALA A 245 -19.34 -4.42 18.62
C ALA A 245 -19.89 -3.14 17.97
N PRO A 246 -19.63 -1.97 18.55
CA PRO A 246 -19.96 -0.72 17.88
C PRO A 246 -19.02 -0.51 16.68
N ASP A 247 -19.49 0.25 15.70
CA ASP A 247 -18.72 0.53 14.47
C ASP A 247 -17.41 1.32 14.75
N GLU A 248 -17.35 2.02 15.90
CA GLU A 248 -16.16 2.72 16.37
C GLU A 248 -15.06 1.79 16.89
N ALA A 249 -15.34 0.50 17.07
CA ALA A 249 -14.38 -0.46 17.61
C ALA A 249 -13.88 -1.43 16.55
N CYS A 250 -12.58 -1.40 16.28
CA CYS A 250 -11.89 -2.41 15.49
C CYS A 250 -11.11 -3.36 16.40
N VAL A 251 -11.45 -4.64 16.37
CA VAL A 251 -10.74 -5.67 17.16
C VAL A 251 -10.20 -6.74 16.22
N SER A 252 -8.93 -7.10 16.40
CA SER A 252 -8.27 -8.16 15.64
C SER A 252 -7.60 -9.16 16.57
N PRO A 253 -7.98 -10.45 16.56
CA PRO A 253 -7.27 -11.49 17.27
C PRO A 253 -6.13 -12.04 16.41
N TYR A 254 -5.04 -12.41 17.05
CA TYR A 254 -3.92 -13.09 16.37
C TYR A 254 -3.20 -14.06 17.33
N VAL A 255 -2.44 -14.96 16.74
CA VAL A 255 -1.55 -15.88 17.48
C VAL A 255 -0.13 -15.64 16.98
N ALA A 256 0.76 -15.28 17.90
CA ALA A 256 2.14 -14.94 17.56
C ALA A 256 3.07 -15.26 18.73
N HIS A 257 4.37 -15.19 18.46
CA HIS A 257 5.37 -15.17 19.51
C HIS A 257 5.45 -13.78 20.14
N VAL A 258 5.50 -13.73 21.47
CA VAL A 258 5.69 -12.49 22.23
C VAL A 258 6.98 -11.80 21.77
N PRO A 259 6.88 -10.57 21.25
CA PRO A 259 8.08 -9.88 20.71
C PRO A 259 9.04 -9.47 21.82
N PRO A 260 10.36 -9.42 21.54
CA PRO A 260 11.38 -9.01 22.49
C PRO A 260 11.44 -7.48 22.62
N THR A 261 10.37 -6.89 23.17
CA THR A 261 10.25 -5.44 23.38
C THR A 261 10.04 -5.13 24.87
N PRO A 262 10.40 -3.92 25.34
CA PRO A 262 10.21 -3.53 26.73
C PRO A 262 8.74 -3.53 27.22
N ALA A 263 7.78 -3.64 26.31
CA ALA A 263 6.37 -3.74 26.67
C ALA A 263 6.00 -5.09 27.31
N PHE A 264 6.88 -6.10 27.16
CA PHE A 264 6.68 -7.44 27.72
C PHE A 264 7.80 -7.83 28.66
N PRO A 265 7.51 -8.63 29.71
CA PRO A 265 8.52 -9.20 30.59
C PRO A 265 9.52 -10.06 29.81
N ASP A 266 10.83 -9.93 30.11
CA ASP A 266 11.90 -10.62 29.40
C ASP A 266 11.75 -12.16 29.41
N ASP A 267 11.21 -12.73 30.50
CA ASP A 267 10.96 -14.16 30.67
C ASP A 267 9.79 -14.68 29.81
N ARG A 268 9.10 -13.79 29.09
CA ARG A 268 8.02 -14.13 28.17
C ARG A 268 8.39 -13.98 26.70
N HIS A 269 9.54 -13.37 26.41
CA HIS A 269 9.97 -13.17 25.04
C HIS A 269 10.11 -14.50 24.30
N GLY A 270 9.48 -14.62 23.15
CA GLY A 270 9.44 -15.84 22.34
C GLY A 270 8.40 -16.87 22.73
N ASP A 271 7.67 -16.69 23.84
CA ASP A 271 6.54 -17.54 24.18
C ASP A 271 5.45 -17.42 23.10
N LEU A 272 4.81 -18.53 22.74
CA LEU A 272 3.64 -18.49 21.87
C LEU A 272 2.43 -18.00 22.69
N GLY A 273 1.79 -16.93 22.23
CA GLY A 273 0.63 -16.34 22.85
C GLY A 273 -0.52 -16.14 21.86
N ALA A 274 -1.74 -16.06 22.40
CA ALA A 274 -2.88 -15.52 21.69
C ALA A 274 -3.15 -14.09 22.18
N ALA A 275 -3.33 -13.18 21.25
CA ALA A 275 -3.54 -11.79 21.56
C ALA A 275 -4.72 -11.23 20.78
N HIS A 276 -5.25 -10.12 21.25
CA HIS A 276 -6.08 -9.23 20.47
C HIS A 276 -5.63 -7.80 20.71
N HIS A 277 -5.67 -7.01 19.68
CA HIS A 277 -5.64 -5.56 19.82
C HIS A 277 -7.01 -4.99 19.47
N ALA A 278 -7.36 -3.93 20.17
CA ALA A 278 -8.57 -3.16 19.94
C ALA A 278 -8.18 -1.70 19.78
N LEU A 279 -8.77 -1.06 18.78
CA LEU A 279 -8.73 0.38 18.64
C LEU A 279 -10.16 0.88 18.71
N ARG A 280 -10.42 1.82 19.60
CA ARG A 280 -11.71 2.47 19.73
C ARG A 280 -11.56 3.95 19.49
N ASP A 281 -12.36 4.43 18.60
CA ASP A 281 -12.64 5.81 18.36
C ASP A 281 -13.49 6.31 19.55
N ALA A 282 -12.87 7.06 20.45
CA ALA A 282 -13.51 7.56 21.67
C ALA A 282 -14.18 8.91 21.42
N ALA A 283 -15.23 8.93 20.59
CA ALA A 283 -16.15 10.05 20.61
C ALA A 283 -16.67 10.23 22.05
N GLU A 284 -16.66 11.45 22.58
CA GLU A 284 -17.18 11.76 23.91
C GLU A 284 -18.57 11.10 24.07
N GLU A 285 -18.69 10.18 25.00
CA GLU A 285 -20.02 9.80 25.51
C GLU A 285 -20.64 11.09 26.10
N ASP A 286 -21.65 11.62 25.42
CA ASP A 286 -22.48 12.70 25.96
C ASP A 286 -22.91 12.30 27.36
N PRO A 287 -22.48 12.99 28.42
CA PRO A 287 -22.85 12.65 29.78
C PRO A 287 -24.30 13.08 30.06
N ARG A 288 -25.24 12.35 29.45
CA ARG A 288 -26.66 12.48 29.79
C ARG A 288 -27.22 11.22 30.39
#